data_9c41428ca1aff85b155336bd7bcbf29e
#
_entry.id   9c41428ca1aff85b155336bd7bcbf29e
#
_cell.length_a   1.000
_cell.length_b   1.000
_cell.length_c   1.000
_cell.angle_alpha   90.00
_cell.angle_beta   90.00
_cell.angle_gamma   90.00
#
_symmetry.space_group_name_H-M   'P 1'
#
loop_
_entity.id
_entity.type
_entity.pdbx_description
1 polymer ?
#
loop_
_entity_poly.entity_id
_entity_poly.type
_entity_poly.pdbx_seq_one_letter_code
_entity_poly.pdbx_strand_id
1 'polypeptide(L)'
;MKIIALKDTIRKDVPIYYRKLYTGVVVIEMSRGPENYRIDFTIEYKPTGQKEITVSFIDKVDYPLIPLNKELKQFIDNLDSGGGLPD
;
A
#
# COMPACT_ATOMS: atom_id res chain seq x y z
N MET A 1 6.35 -15.28 4.00
CA MET A 1 5.68 -13.97 4.07
C MET A 1 4.58 -13.93 3.04
N LYS A 2 3.41 -13.48 3.42
CA LYS A 2 2.28 -13.33 2.51
C LYS A 2 1.45 -12.12 2.94
N ILE A 3 1.13 -11.24 2.00
CA ILE A 3 0.24 -10.12 2.27
C ILE A 3 -1.19 -10.64 2.23
N ILE A 4 -1.90 -10.52 3.37
CA ILE A 4 -3.25 -11.05 3.54
C ILE A 4 -4.29 -10.01 3.15
N ALA A 5 -4.12 -8.77 3.66
CA ALA A 5 -5.14 -7.73 3.49
C ALA A 5 -4.55 -6.35 3.72
N LEU A 6 -5.24 -5.36 3.20
CA LEU A 6 -5.03 -3.95 3.52
C LEU A 6 -6.35 -3.46 4.10
N LYS A 7 -6.33 -2.95 5.34
CA LYS A 7 -7.53 -2.53 6.04
C LYS A 7 -7.36 -1.12 6.60
N ASP A 8 -8.47 -0.55 7.11
CA ASP A 8 -8.50 0.78 7.70
C ASP A 8 -7.87 1.82 6.77
N THR A 9 -8.12 1.67 5.48
CA THR A 9 -7.53 2.52 4.45
C THR A 9 -8.32 3.81 4.35
N ILE A 10 -7.62 4.92 4.50
CA ILE A 10 -8.21 6.26 4.45
C ILE A 10 -7.45 7.07 3.41
N ARG A 11 -8.19 7.67 2.49
CA ARG A 11 -7.61 8.60 1.53
C ARG A 11 -7.42 9.95 2.19
N LYS A 12 -6.22 10.51 2.10
CA LYS A 12 -5.93 11.85 2.58
C LYS A 12 -6.47 12.86 1.58
N ASP A 13 -7.15 13.89 2.09
CA ASP A 13 -7.68 14.96 1.25
C ASP A 13 -6.56 15.97 0.91
N VAL A 14 -6.00 15.83 -0.28
CA VAL A 14 -4.96 16.73 -0.78
C VAL A 14 -5.36 17.25 -2.16
N PRO A 15 -5.07 18.51 -2.49
CA PRO A 15 -5.50 19.12 -3.76
C PRO A 15 -4.59 18.77 -4.93
N ILE A 16 -4.28 17.47 -5.09
CA ILE A 16 -3.44 16.96 -6.18
C ILE A 16 -4.22 15.86 -6.89
N TYR A 17 -4.72 16.13 -8.08
CA TYR A 17 -5.62 15.18 -8.74
C TYR A 17 -4.91 14.00 -9.42
N TYR A 18 -3.63 14.15 -9.78
CA TYR A 18 -2.86 13.07 -10.41
C TYR A 18 -2.19 12.14 -9.39
N ARG A 19 -2.30 12.44 -8.11
CA ARG A 19 -1.70 11.68 -7.02
C ARG A 19 -2.72 11.46 -5.92
N LYS A 20 -2.85 10.21 -5.49
CA LYS A 20 -3.70 9.84 -4.35
C LYS A 20 -2.81 9.41 -3.20
N LEU A 21 -3.08 9.96 -2.03
CA LEU A 21 -2.35 9.65 -0.79
C LEU A 21 -3.26 8.92 0.17
N TYR A 22 -2.74 7.84 0.75
CA TYR A 22 -3.50 6.97 1.66
C TYR A 22 -2.70 6.65 2.91
N THR A 23 -3.44 6.40 3.99
CA THR A 23 -2.93 5.67 5.15
C THR A 23 -3.69 4.36 5.26
N GLY A 24 -3.08 3.37 5.86
CA GLY A 24 -3.75 2.08 6.06
C GLY A 24 -2.97 1.16 6.95
N VAL A 25 -3.53 -0.02 7.17
CA VAL A 25 -2.90 -1.09 7.94
C VAL A 25 -2.79 -2.30 7.05
N VAL A 26 -1.58 -2.75 6.79
CA VAL A 26 -1.36 -3.99 6.06
C VAL A 26 -1.26 -5.15 7.02
N VAL A 27 -1.95 -6.24 6.71
CA VAL A 27 -1.89 -7.49 7.46
C VAL A 27 -1.00 -8.44 6.68
N ILE A 28 0.08 -8.88 7.30
CA ILE A 28 1.08 -9.74 6.66
C ILE A 28 1.22 -11.01 7.49
N GLU A 29 1.13 -12.16 6.82
CA GLU A 29 1.40 -13.42 7.46
C GLU A 29 2.91 -13.63 7.56
N MET A 30 3.40 -13.67 8.77
CA MET A 30 4.80 -13.92 9.12
C MET A 30 4.95 -15.29 9.74
N SER A 31 6.18 -15.69 10.08
CA SER A 31 6.43 -17.00 10.68
C SER A 31 5.70 -17.22 12.01
N ARG A 32 5.38 -16.14 12.73
CA ARG A 32 4.65 -16.19 14.02
C ARG A 32 3.14 -16.03 13.87
N GLY A 33 2.65 -15.90 12.64
CA GLY A 33 1.25 -15.64 12.35
C GLY A 33 1.01 -14.28 11.75
N PRO A 34 -0.25 -13.83 11.65
CA PRO A 34 -0.58 -12.53 11.08
C PRO A 34 -0.09 -11.38 11.95
N GLU A 35 0.52 -10.38 11.32
CA GLU A 35 0.96 -9.16 12.00
C GLU A 35 0.46 -7.95 11.23
N ASN A 36 0.14 -6.88 11.97
CA ASN A 36 -0.40 -5.65 11.44
C ASN A 36 0.67 -4.56 11.44
N TYR A 37 0.81 -3.87 10.31
CA TYR A 37 1.75 -2.75 10.18
C TYR A 37 1.04 -1.56 9.59
N ARG A 38 1.21 -0.40 10.22
CA ARG A 38 0.70 0.85 9.66
C ARG A 38 1.60 1.31 8.53
N ILE A 39 0.99 1.76 7.45
CA ILE A 39 1.70 2.24 6.27
C ILE A 39 1.07 3.52 5.75
N ASP A 40 1.89 4.31 5.07
CA ASP A 40 1.44 5.35 4.16
C ASP A 40 1.78 4.90 2.75
N PHE A 41 0.92 5.18 1.79
CA PHE A 41 1.25 4.91 0.40
C PHE A 41 0.64 5.95 -0.51
N THR A 42 1.28 6.13 -1.66
CA THR A 42 0.83 7.05 -2.70
C THR A 42 0.72 6.32 -4.02
N ILE A 43 -0.25 6.73 -4.83
CA ILE A 43 -0.38 6.28 -6.21
C ILE A 43 -0.34 7.52 -7.09
N GLU A 44 0.67 7.59 -7.95
CA GLU A 44 0.80 8.67 -8.91
C GLU A 44 0.45 8.14 -10.31
N TYR A 45 -0.45 8.84 -10.99
CA TYR A 45 -0.85 8.51 -12.36
C TYR A 45 -0.10 9.41 -13.32
N LYS A 46 0.80 8.82 -14.10
CA LYS A 46 1.63 9.57 -15.04
C LYS A 46 0.89 9.82 -16.36
N PRO A 47 1.25 10.89 -17.09
CA PRO A 47 0.63 11.17 -18.39
C PRO A 47 0.75 10.03 -19.40
N THR A 48 1.77 9.18 -19.23
CA THR A 48 1.98 8.00 -20.09
C THR A 48 1.00 6.86 -19.82
N GLY A 49 0.14 6.99 -18.79
CA GLY A 49 -0.77 5.93 -18.35
C GLY A 49 -0.16 4.98 -17.32
N GLN A 50 1.12 5.13 -17.01
CA GLN A 50 1.78 4.32 -15.99
C GLN A 50 1.45 4.83 -14.60
N LYS A 51 1.42 3.91 -13.64
CA LYS A 51 1.28 4.23 -12.22
C LYS A 51 2.62 4.08 -11.51
N GLU A 52 2.87 4.95 -10.54
CA GLU A 52 3.98 4.80 -9.62
C GLU A 52 3.43 4.70 -8.21
N ILE A 53 3.72 3.60 -7.52
CA ILE A 53 3.25 3.34 -6.17
C ILE A 53 4.45 3.42 -5.23
N THR A 54 4.32 4.23 -4.18
CA THR A 54 5.35 4.39 -3.16
C THR A 54 4.75 4.00 -1.81
N VAL A 55 5.44 3.15 -1.07
CA VAL A 55 4.98 2.67 0.24
C VAL A 55 6.02 3.04 1.29
N SER A 56 5.54 3.57 2.43
CA SER A 56 6.36 3.83 3.61
C SER A 56 5.76 3.13 4.80
N PHE A 57 6.54 2.30 5.50
CA PHE A 57 6.13 1.69 6.76
C PHE A 57 6.30 2.69 7.90
N ILE A 58 5.24 2.88 8.68
CA ILE A 58 5.29 3.69 9.90
C ILE A 58 5.83 2.86 11.04
N ASP A 59 5.39 1.61 11.13
CA ASP A 59 5.87 0.67 12.13
C ASP A 59 7.13 -0.04 11.65
N LYS A 60 8.00 -0.41 12.59
CA LYS A 60 9.21 -1.16 12.26
C LYS A 60 8.84 -2.58 11.81
N VAL A 61 9.39 -2.99 10.67
CA VAL A 61 9.19 -4.32 10.11
C VAL A 61 10.50 -5.08 10.18
N ASP A 62 10.47 -6.24 10.82
CA ASP A 62 11.62 -7.13 10.93
C ASP A 62 11.61 -8.16 9.81
N TYR A 63 11.75 -7.65 8.59
CA TYR A 63 11.75 -8.44 7.36
C TYR A 63 12.42 -7.62 6.26
N PRO A 64 13.10 -8.25 5.28
CA PRO A 64 13.71 -7.52 4.18
C PRO A 64 12.70 -6.67 3.40
N LEU A 65 12.92 -5.35 3.35
CA LEU A 65 11.94 -4.41 2.80
C LEU A 65 11.82 -4.45 1.28
N ILE A 66 12.91 -4.76 0.57
CA ILE A 66 12.89 -4.76 -0.90
C ILE A 66 11.88 -5.75 -1.46
N PRO A 67 11.93 -7.05 -1.11
CA PRO A 67 10.92 -8.00 -1.59
C PRO A 67 9.52 -7.70 -1.03
N LEU A 68 9.43 -7.24 0.21
CA LEU A 68 8.14 -6.90 0.81
C LEU A 68 7.49 -5.72 0.09
N ASN A 69 8.23 -4.66 -0.19
CA ASN A 69 7.72 -3.51 -0.92
C ASN A 69 7.25 -3.88 -2.33
N LYS A 70 7.98 -4.75 -2.99
CA LYS A 70 7.62 -5.20 -4.34
C LYS A 70 6.25 -5.89 -4.33
N GLU A 71 6.04 -6.81 -3.39
CA GLU A 71 4.76 -7.52 -3.29
C GLU A 71 3.63 -6.60 -2.84
N LEU A 72 3.91 -5.69 -1.92
CA LEU A 72 2.91 -4.75 -1.43
C LEU A 72 2.48 -3.78 -2.52
N LYS A 73 3.40 -3.29 -3.34
CA LYS A 73 3.06 -2.44 -4.48
C LYS A 73 2.16 -3.17 -5.46
N GLN A 74 2.43 -4.44 -5.74
CA GLN A 74 1.59 -5.25 -6.61
C GLN A 74 0.20 -5.45 -6.01
N PHE A 75 0.13 -5.70 -4.70
CA PHE A 75 -1.13 -5.85 -3.99
C PHE A 75 -1.97 -4.58 -4.08
N ILE A 76 -1.35 -3.42 -3.85
CA ILE A 76 -2.02 -2.11 -3.92
C ILE A 76 -2.48 -1.82 -5.36
N ASP A 77 -1.65 -2.12 -6.35
CA ASP A 77 -2.01 -1.94 -7.76
C ASP A 77 -3.25 -2.76 -8.14
N ASN A 78 -3.32 -3.99 -7.68
CA ASN A 78 -4.47 -4.85 -7.92
C ASN A 78 -5.73 -4.29 -7.26
N LEU A 79 -5.62 -3.77 -6.04
CA LEU A 79 -6.74 -3.12 -5.36
C LEU A 79 -7.22 -1.88 -6.10
N ASP A 80 -6.29 -1.04 -6.53
CA ASP A 80 -6.62 0.19 -7.26
C ASP A 80 -7.33 -0.13 -8.58
N SER A 81 -6.81 -1.08 -9.32
CA SER A 81 -7.40 -1.51 -10.59
C SER A 81 -8.78 -2.14 -10.43
N GLY A 82 -9.01 -2.81 -9.31
CA GLY A 82 -10.28 -3.45 -9.02
C GLY A 82 -11.29 -2.57 -8.29
N GLY A 83 -10.96 -1.30 -8.01
CA GLY A 83 -11.85 -0.39 -7.30
C GLY A 83 -11.95 -0.69 -5.80
N GLY A 84 -10.97 -1.38 -5.22
CA GLY A 84 -10.97 -1.77 -3.81
C GLY A 84 -10.46 -0.72 -2.84
N LEU A 85 -9.97 0.42 -3.34
CA LEU A 85 -9.49 1.50 -2.49
C LEU A 85 -10.58 2.57 -2.33
N PRO A 86 -10.62 3.29 -1.18
CA PRO A 86 -11.59 4.35 -0.99
C PRO A 86 -11.32 5.54 -1.91
N ASP A 87 -12.40 6.21 -2.25
CA ASP A 87 -12.35 7.43 -3.08
C ASP A 87 -11.98 8.66 -2.23
#